data_8a0f24018ac576e543a47300bc39b92d
#
_entry.id   8a0f24018ac576e543a47300bc39b92d
#
_cell.length_a   1.000
_cell.length_b   1.000
_cell.length_c   1.000
_cell.angle_alpha   90.00
_cell.angle_beta   90.00
_cell.angle_gamma   90.00
#
_symmetry.space_group_name_H-M   'P 1'
#
loop_
_entity.id
_entity.type
_entity.pdbx_description
1 polymer ?
#
loop_
_entity_poly.entity_id
_entity_poly.type
_entity_poly.pdbx_seq_one_letter_code
_entity_poly.pdbx_strand_id
1 'polypeptide(L)'
;MRIDTDVKLDYSDVLLRPKRSTMGSRKDVDLVREYTFRNSQKTYRGIPIMAANMGGVGTFNMAEELIKVPMFTCLDKNYQPADIWDWFGNHVHKPDLQSHIAISTGITEVDQERIDTTLKLCRSIEYVCIDVANGYSERFLDYVARFREKYPHITIIAGNVVTAELTEELILRGADIG
;
A
#
# COMPACT_ATOMS: atom_id res chain seq x y z
N MET A 1 6.48 21.25 -25.18
CA MET A 1 5.34 20.39 -24.82
C MET A 1 5.40 19.16 -25.71
N ARG A 2 5.42 17.96 -25.15
CA ARG A 2 5.38 16.69 -25.92
C ARG A 2 3.90 16.26 -26.01
N ILE A 3 3.44 15.99 -27.23
CA ILE A 3 2.09 15.46 -27.46
C ILE A 3 2.26 13.97 -27.77
N ASP A 4 1.62 13.14 -27.00
CA ASP A 4 1.57 11.70 -27.21
C ASP A 4 0.28 11.38 -27.98
N THR A 5 0.41 10.72 -29.13
CA THR A 5 -0.70 10.39 -30.03
C THR A 5 -1.22 8.96 -29.86
N ASP A 6 -0.62 8.18 -28.97
CA ASP A 6 -1.08 6.83 -28.69
C ASP A 6 -2.50 6.82 -28.11
N VAL A 7 -3.29 5.83 -28.48
CA VAL A 7 -4.63 5.64 -27.94
C VAL A 7 -4.51 5.34 -26.45
N LYS A 8 -5.12 6.17 -25.62
CA LYS A 8 -5.24 5.94 -24.18
C LYS A 8 -6.62 5.36 -23.89
N LEU A 9 -6.65 4.15 -23.33
CA LEU A 9 -7.88 3.42 -23.00
C LEU A 9 -8.23 3.58 -21.52
N ASP A 10 -9.52 3.68 -21.25
CA ASP A 10 -10.09 3.61 -19.90
C ASP A 10 -10.71 2.21 -19.69
N TYR A 11 -11.11 1.90 -18.46
CA TYR A 11 -11.78 0.64 -18.13
C TYR A 11 -13.09 0.45 -18.91
N SER A 12 -13.78 1.54 -19.28
CA SER A 12 -14.98 1.52 -20.12
C SER A 12 -14.70 1.09 -21.57
N ASP A 13 -13.46 1.18 -22.02
CA ASP A 13 -13.06 0.91 -23.41
C ASP A 13 -12.57 -0.53 -23.61
N VAL A 14 -12.50 -1.33 -22.55
CA VAL A 14 -11.92 -2.67 -22.58
C VAL A 14 -12.83 -3.72 -21.97
N LEU A 15 -12.70 -4.95 -22.45
CA LEU A 15 -13.36 -6.13 -21.91
C LEU A 15 -12.33 -7.23 -21.61
N LEU A 16 -12.57 -8.00 -20.56
CA LEU A 16 -11.74 -9.17 -20.27
C LEU A 16 -11.95 -10.22 -21.38
N ARG A 17 -10.87 -10.59 -22.04
CA ARG A 17 -10.89 -11.66 -23.03
C ARG A 17 -11.03 -13.02 -22.33
N PRO A 18 -12.04 -13.84 -22.67
CA PRO A 18 -12.18 -15.17 -22.12
C PRO A 18 -10.94 -16.04 -22.43
N LYS A 19 -10.50 -16.80 -21.44
CA LYS A 19 -9.44 -17.79 -21.60
C LYS A 19 -9.99 -19.19 -21.31
N ARG A 20 -9.42 -20.20 -21.94
CA ARG A 20 -9.73 -21.60 -21.62
C ARG A 20 -9.33 -21.86 -20.15
N SER A 21 -10.25 -22.46 -19.39
CA SER A 21 -10.03 -22.85 -18.01
C SER A 21 -10.19 -24.37 -17.86
N THR A 22 -9.39 -24.94 -16.98
CA THR A 22 -9.52 -26.35 -16.55
C THR A 22 -10.37 -26.49 -15.28
N MET A 23 -10.84 -25.38 -14.70
CA MET A 23 -11.61 -25.37 -13.47
C MET A 23 -13.08 -25.69 -13.75
N GLY A 24 -13.67 -26.54 -12.94
CA GLY A 24 -15.07 -26.96 -13.08
C GLY A 24 -16.06 -25.99 -12.45
N SER A 25 -15.63 -25.22 -11.44
CA SER A 25 -16.49 -24.30 -10.69
C SER A 25 -15.76 -23.04 -10.28
N ARG A 26 -16.50 -21.93 -10.13
CA ARG A 26 -15.97 -20.70 -9.53
C ARG A 26 -15.52 -20.91 -8.08
N LYS A 27 -16.09 -21.88 -7.37
CA LYS A 27 -15.73 -22.22 -5.98
C LYS A 27 -14.34 -22.84 -5.87
N ASP A 28 -13.79 -23.36 -6.96
CA ASP A 28 -12.47 -23.97 -7.01
C ASP A 28 -11.35 -22.93 -7.17
N VAL A 29 -11.71 -21.64 -7.33
CA VAL A 29 -10.74 -20.56 -7.51
C VAL A 29 -10.18 -20.14 -6.15
N ASP A 30 -8.89 -20.35 -5.94
CA ASP A 30 -8.16 -19.74 -4.84
C ASP A 30 -7.64 -18.35 -5.28
N LEU A 31 -8.05 -17.31 -4.57
CA LEU A 31 -7.66 -15.92 -4.82
C LEU A 31 -6.42 -15.49 -4.01
N VAL A 32 -6.03 -16.29 -3.01
CA VAL A 32 -4.84 -16.01 -2.20
C VAL A 32 -3.59 -16.09 -3.07
N ARG A 33 -2.74 -15.08 -2.93
CA ARG A 33 -1.43 -14.98 -3.61
C ARG A 33 -0.35 -14.70 -2.58
N GLU A 34 0.87 -15.05 -2.93
CA GLU A 34 2.04 -14.79 -2.12
C GLU A 34 3.03 -13.94 -2.93
N TYR A 35 3.52 -12.87 -2.33
CA TYR A 35 4.49 -11.96 -2.92
C TYR A 35 5.61 -11.69 -1.92
N THR A 36 6.86 -11.87 -2.35
CA THR A 36 8.04 -11.42 -1.60
C THR A 36 8.51 -10.10 -2.20
N PHE A 37 8.53 -9.06 -1.41
CA PHE A 37 8.88 -7.71 -1.85
C PHE A 37 10.40 -7.56 -2.01
N ARG A 38 10.79 -6.83 -3.07
CA ARG A 38 12.21 -6.69 -3.45
C ARG A 38 13.04 -5.95 -2.42
N ASN A 39 12.53 -4.87 -1.87
CA ASN A 39 13.30 -3.96 -1.01
C ASN A 39 13.18 -4.34 0.46
N SER A 40 12.00 -4.55 0.98
CA SER A 40 11.75 -4.95 2.37
C SER A 40 12.08 -6.41 2.66
N GLN A 41 12.15 -7.27 1.62
CA GLN A 41 12.31 -8.73 1.71
C GLN A 41 11.21 -9.43 2.53
N LYS A 42 10.12 -8.72 2.82
CA LYS A 42 8.95 -9.28 3.51
C LYS A 42 8.05 -10.01 2.53
N THR A 43 7.29 -10.97 3.04
CA THR A 43 6.31 -11.73 2.26
C THR A 43 4.91 -11.34 2.69
N TYR A 44 4.08 -10.96 1.72
CA TYR A 44 2.64 -10.82 1.87
C TYR A 44 1.95 -12.08 1.37
N ARG A 45 0.97 -12.56 2.12
CA ARG A 45 0.11 -13.68 1.71
C ARG A 45 -1.35 -13.30 1.94
N GLY A 46 -2.11 -13.10 0.86
CA GLY A 46 -3.50 -12.70 0.93
C GLY A 46 -4.11 -12.49 -0.45
N ILE A 47 -5.34 -12.02 -0.48
CA ILE A 47 -6.00 -11.59 -1.73
C ILE A 47 -5.44 -10.19 -2.07
N PRO A 48 -4.89 -9.96 -3.27
CA PRO A 48 -4.23 -8.71 -3.63
C PRO A 48 -5.25 -7.61 -4.01
N ILE A 49 -6.16 -7.34 -3.10
CA ILE A 49 -7.15 -6.25 -3.16
C ILE A 49 -7.00 -5.40 -1.91
N MET A 50 -6.96 -4.10 -2.09
CA MET A 50 -6.65 -3.14 -1.04
C MET A 50 -7.72 -2.06 -0.97
N ALA A 51 -8.26 -1.82 0.24
CA ALA A 51 -9.06 -0.63 0.50
C ALA A 51 -8.15 0.61 0.49
N ALA A 52 -8.56 1.63 -0.27
CA ALA A 52 -7.77 2.84 -0.44
C ALA A 52 -7.69 3.68 0.85
N ASN A 53 -6.62 4.45 0.99
CA ASN A 53 -6.37 5.37 2.10
C ASN A 53 -7.22 6.65 2.05
N MET A 54 -8.50 6.50 1.75
CA MET A 54 -9.46 7.59 1.62
C MET A 54 -10.36 7.67 2.84
N GLY A 55 -10.79 8.89 3.19
CA GLY A 55 -11.75 9.12 4.26
C GLY A 55 -13.02 8.28 4.10
N GLY A 56 -13.40 7.56 5.15
CA GLY A 56 -14.53 6.63 5.14
C GLY A 56 -14.28 5.27 4.47
N VAL A 57 -13.15 5.06 3.80
CA VAL A 57 -12.75 3.79 3.17
C VAL A 57 -11.63 3.12 3.96
N GLY A 58 -10.49 3.79 4.11
CA GLY A 58 -9.32 3.29 4.84
C GLY A 58 -9.50 3.44 6.35
N THR A 59 -10.36 2.63 6.95
CA THR A 59 -10.71 2.72 8.38
C THR A 59 -10.32 1.45 9.13
N PHE A 60 -10.22 1.54 10.45
CA PHE A 60 -10.01 0.37 11.31
C PHE A 60 -11.12 -0.66 11.16
N ASN A 61 -12.38 -0.22 11.07
CA ASN A 61 -13.52 -1.11 10.86
C ASN A 61 -13.41 -1.85 9.50
N MET A 62 -12.96 -1.15 8.46
CA MET A 62 -12.72 -1.77 7.15
C MET A 62 -11.64 -2.85 7.25
N ALA A 63 -10.55 -2.58 7.96
CA ALA A 63 -9.47 -3.57 8.17
C ALA A 63 -9.97 -4.81 8.89
N GLU A 64 -10.79 -4.65 9.94
CA GLU A 64 -11.38 -5.77 10.70
C GLU A 64 -12.34 -6.61 9.87
N GLU A 65 -13.05 -6.01 8.91
CA GLU A 65 -13.93 -6.76 8.01
C GLU A 65 -13.17 -7.43 6.86
N LEU A 66 -12.23 -6.72 6.24
CA LEU A 66 -11.48 -7.25 5.09
C LEU A 66 -10.56 -8.41 5.45
N ILE A 67 -10.00 -8.44 6.66
CA ILE A 67 -9.15 -9.56 7.08
C ILE A 67 -9.90 -10.90 7.14
N LYS A 68 -11.21 -10.89 7.31
CA LYS A 68 -12.03 -12.10 7.28
C LYS A 68 -11.96 -12.84 5.94
N VAL A 69 -11.56 -12.12 4.89
CA VAL A 69 -11.34 -12.61 3.52
C VAL A 69 -9.94 -12.27 3.02
N PRO A 70 -8.90 -12.40 3.80
CA PRO A 70 -7.52 -11.91 3.81
C PRO A 70 -7.20 -10.85 2.73
N MET A 71 -7.93 -9.74 2.74
CA MET A 71 -7.69 -8.54 1.94
C MET A 71 -6.95 -7.49 2.75
N PHE A 72 -6.42 -6.47 2.09
CA PHE A 72 -5.57 -5.44 2.67
C PHE A 72 -6.31 -4.11 2.88
N THR A 73 -5.87 -3.30 3.84
CA THR A 73 -6.41 -1.95 4.06
C THR A 73 -5.27 -0.94 4.21
N CYS A 74 -5.30 0.13 3.41
CA CYS A 74 -4.51 1.32 3.69
C CYS A 74 -5.34 2.29 4.55
N LEU A 75 -4.88 2.61 5.75
CA LEU A 75 -5.55 3.56 6.63
C LEU A 75 -5.45 4.98 6.08
N ASP A 76 -6.51 5.75 6.29
CA ASP A 76 -6.50 7.19 6.02
C ASP A 76 -5.38 7.88 6.82
N LYS A 77 -4.69 8.83 6.19
CA LYS A 77 -3.56 9.56 6.79
C LYS A 77 -3.92 10.46 7.97
N ASN A 78 -5.21 10.71 8.20
CA ASN A 78 -5.66 11.59 9.28
C ASN A 78 -5.66 10.93 10.67
N TYR A 79 -5.53 9.60 10.75
CA TYR A 79 -5.35 8.93 12.03
C TYR A 79 -4.09 9.42 12.76
N GLN A 80 -4.26 9.75 14.05
CA GLN A 80 -3.17 10.24 14.88
C GLN A 80 -2.33 9.09 15.46
N PRO A 81 -1.07 9.31 15.84
CA PRO A 81 -0.23 8.28 16.43
C PRO A 81 -0.87 7.59 17.64
N ALA A 82 -1.64 8.31 18.46
CA ALA A 82 -2.35 7.75 19.61
C ALA A 82 -3.46 6.78 19.19
N ASP A 83 -4.24 7.11 18.15
CA ASP A 83 -5.32 6.25 17.64
C ASP A 83 -4.76 4.94 17.11
N ILE A 84 -3.66 5.04 16.35
CA ILE A 84 -2.96 3.88 15.76
C ILE A 84 -2.37 3.01 16.87
N TRP A 85 -1.70 3.61 17.86
CA TRP A 85 -1.11 2.89 18.98
C TRP A 85 -2.17 2.14 19.80
N ASP A 86 -3.29 2.78 20.11
CA ASP A 86 -4.38 2.18 20.87
C ASP A 86 -5.00 1.01 20.10
N TRP A 87 -5.28 1.21 18.81
CA TRP A 87 -5.84 0.14 17.97
C TRP A 87 -4.90 -1.06 17.83
N PHE A 88 -3.61 -0.83 17.53
CA PHE A 88 -2.62 -1.91 17.43
C PHE A 88 -2.43 -2.63 18.76
N GLY A 89 -2.43 -1.90 19.87
CA GLY A 89 -2.36 -2.46 21.22
C GLY A 89 -3.52 -3.39 21.55
N ASN A 90 -4.73 -2.99 21.18
CA ASN A 90 -5.93 -3.81 21.36
C ASN A 90 -5.99 -5.04 20.43
N HIS A 91 -5.19 -5.07 19.37
CA HIS A 91 -5.16 -6.16 18.38
C HIS A 91 -3.83 -6.94 18.35
N VAL A 92 -2.99 -6.81 19.37
CA VAL A 92 -1.68 -7.49 19.46
C VAL A 92 -1.77 -9.02 19.31
N HIS A 93 -2.90 -9.60 19.66
CA HIS A 93 -3.18 -11.04 19.56
C HIS A 93 -3.70 -11.48 18.17
N LYS A 94 -3.80 -10.55 17.21
CA LYS A 94 -4.28 -10.79 15.85
C LYS A 94 -3.18 -10.43 14.83
N PRO A 95 -2.09 -11.21 14.71
CA PRO A 95 -0.97 -10.88 13.84
C PRO A 95 -1.37 -10.77 12.36
N ASP A 96 -2.31 -11.61 11.90
CA ASP A 96 -2.80 -11.56 10.52
C ASP A 96 -3.45 -10.21 10.19
N LEU A 97 -4.18 -9.62 11.13
CA LEU A 97 -4.78 -8.31 10.96
C LEU A 97 -3.69 -7.23 10.83
N GLN A 98 -2.66 -7.29 11.67
CA GLN A 98 -1.56 -6.32 11.63
C GLN A 98 -0.71 -6.42 10.37
N SER A 99 -0.58 -7.62 9.79
CA SER A 99 0.15 -7.85 8.53
C SER A 99 -0.65 -7.49 7.26
N HIS A 100 -1.92 -7.10 7.39
CA HIS A 100 -2.81 -6.73 6.28
C HIS A 100 -3.27 -5.26 6.36
N ILE A 101 -2.49 -4.43 7.02
CA ILE A 101 -2.80 -3.01 7.18
C ILE A 101 -1.57 -2.14 6.94
N ALA A 102 -1.75 -1.04 6.22
CA ALA A 102 -0.76 0.01 6.09
C ALA A 102 -1.25 1.29 6.77
N ILE A 103 -0.35 2.02 7.40
CA ILE A 103 -0.59 3.41 7.80
C ILE A 103 -0.15 4.35 6.68
N SER A 104 -0.82 5.49 6.53
CA SER A 104 -0.53 6.43 5.45
C SER A 104 0.10 7.72 5.94
N THR A 105 0.95 8.29 5.09
CA THR A 105 1.64 9.56 5.33
C THR A 105 1.78 10.37 4.04
N GLY A 106 1.86 11.70 4.16
CA GLY A 106 2.38 12.57 3.11
C GLY A 106 3.91 12.72 3.21
N ILE A 107 4.42 13.82 2.62
CA ILE A 107 5.86 14.11 2.54
C ILE A 107 6.25 15.46 3.15
N THR A 108 5.36 16.09 3.90
CA THR A 108 5.67 17.34 4.62
C THR A 108 6.48 17.05 5.89
N GLU A 109 7.08 18.06 6.47
CA GLU A 109 7.80 17.93 7.75
C GLU A 109 6.87 17.43 8.86
N VAL A 110 5.64 17.95 8.90
CA VAL A 110 4.62 17.53 9.86
C VAL A 110 4.24 16.05 9.65
N ASP A 111 4.12 15.61 8.39
CA ASP A 111 3.88 14.20 8.07
C ASP A 111 5.04 13.32 8.53
N GLN A 112 6.29 13.78 8.33
CA GLN A 112 7.48 13.06 8.75
C GLN A 112 7.54 12.91 10.28
N GLU A 113 7.27 13.96 11.04
CA GLU A 113 7.24 13.90 12.50
C GLU A 113 6.16 12.94 13.02
N ARG A 114 4.99 13.00 12.39
CA ARG A 114 3.87 12.12 12.74
C ARG A 114 4.17 10.66 12.46
N ILE A 115 4.68 10.32 11.27
CA ILE A 115 5.01 8.92 10.94
C ILE A 115 6.15 8.39 11.78
N ASP A 116 7.17 9.20 12.07
CA ASP A 116 8.28 8.83 12.94
C ASP A 116 7.79 8.52 14.36
N THR A 117 6.88 9.33 14.88
CA THR A 117 6.27 9.11 16.19
C THR A 117 5.47 7.82 16.20
N THR A 118 4.65 7.59 15.17
CA THR A 118 3.83 6.38 15.05
C THR A 118 4.70 5.12 15.01
N LEU A 119 5.74 5.10 14.19
CA LEU A 119 6.63 3.94 14.06
C LEU A 119 7.48 3.69 15.30
N LYS A 120 7.78 4.73 16.10
CA LYS A 120 8.42 4.55 17.42
C LYS A 120 7.49 3.90 18.45
N LEU A 121 6.22 4.29 18.44
CA LEU A 121 5.21 3.77 19.35
C LEU A 121 4.76 2.36 18.96
N CYS A 122 4.55 2.10 17.68
CA CYS A 122 3.99 0.85 17.13
C CYS A 122 5.03 0.13 16.27
N ARG A 123 5.92 -0.63 16.90
CA ARG A 123 6.99 -1.37 16.21
C ARG A 123 6.50 -2.56 15.39
N SER A 124 5.26 -2.97 15.58
CA SER A 124 4.61 -4.05 14.81
C SER A 124 4.09 -3.61 13.45
N ILE A 125 4.14 -2.31 13.13
CA ILE A 125 3.77 -1.80 11.81
C ILE A 125 4.76 -2.31 10.76
N GLU A 126 4.24 -2.93 9.72
CA GLU A 126 5.03 -3.52 8.64
C GLU A 126 4.93 -2.76 7.32
N TYR A 127 3.86 -2.00 7.13
CA TYR A 127 3.54 -1.33 5.86
C TYR A 127 3.28 0.16 6.08
N VAL A 128 3.87 0.98 5.21
CA VAL A 128 3.62 2.43 5.15
C VAL A 128 3.28 2.83 3.72
N CYS A 129 2.16 3.53 3.56
CA CYS A 129 1.72 4.13 2.30
C CYS A 129 2.16 5.60 2.28
N ILE A 130 3.06 5.96 1.38
CA ILE A 130 3.51 7.33 1.14
C ILE A 130 2.68 7.87 -0.03
N ASP A 131 1.68 8.70 0.29
CA ASP A 131 0.67 9.16 -0.65
C ASP A 131 0.80 10.65 -0.96
N VAL A 132 0.99 10.97 -2.24
CA VAL A 132 0.97 12.32 -2.78
C VAL A 132 0.06 12.38 -4.01
N ALA A 133 -0.57 13.54 -4.23
CA ALA A 133 -1.44 13.74 -5.39
C ALA A 133 -0.69 13.63 -6.73
N ASN A 134 0.60 13.97 -6.73
CA ASN A 134 1.46 13.92 -7.93
C ASN A 134 2.84 13.36 -7.55
N GLY A 135 3.09 12.11 -7.91
CA GLY A 135 4.37 11.43 -7.71
C GLY A 135 5.50 11.88 -8.64
N TYR A 136 5.23 12.74 -9.64
CA TYR A 136 6.22 13.22 -10.62
C TYR A 136 7.10 14.37 -10.09
N SER A 137 7.39 14.38 -8.80
CA SER A 137 8.28 15.39 -8.22
C SER A 137 9.54 14.73 -7.67
N GLU A 138 10.70 15.34 -7.93
CA GLU A 138 11.99 14.90 -7.37
C GLU A 138 11.93 14.83 -5.84
N ARG A 139 11.25 15.78 -5.21
CA ARG A 139 11.04 15.80 -3.76
C ARG A 139 10.37 14.52 -3.24
N PHE A 140 9.43 13.96 -3.99
CA PHE A 140 8.75 12.71 -3.62
C PHE A 140 9.70 11.51 -3.73
N LEU A 141 10.44 11.42 -4.82
CA LEU A 141 11.44 10.35 -5.05
C LEU A 141 12.51 10.35 -3.96
N ASP A 142 13.06 11.54 -3.64
CA ASP A 142 14.05 11.72 -2.59
C ASP A 142 13.49 11.39 -1.19
N TYR A 143 12.21 11.70 -0.96
CA TYR A 143 11.55 11.32 0.29
C TYR A 143 11.46 9.81 0.44
N VAL A 144 11.04 9.09 -0.61
CA VAL A 144 10.95 7.62 -0.60
C VAL A 144 12.33 7.00 -0.35
N ALA A 145 13.39 7.49 -1.01
CA ALA A 145 14.74 7.00 -0.80
C ALA A 145 15.21 7.19 0.66
N ARG A 146 15.06 8.39 1.21
CA ARG A 146 15.41 8.68 2.61
C ARG A 146 14.57 7.87 3.61
N PHE A 147 13.28 7.66 3.30
CA PHE A 147 12.41 6.85 4.14
C PHE A 147 12.86 5.39 4.15
N ARG A 148 13.25 4.84 2.99
CA ARG A 148 13.83 3.49 2.86
C ARG A 148 15.12 3.35 3.68
N GLU A 149 16.04 4.30 3.58
CA GLU A 149 17.29 4.28 4.37
C GLU A 149 17.02 4.26 5.88
N LYS A 150 16.04 5.05 6.32
CA LYS A 150 15.68 5.16 7.74
C LYS A 150 14.92 3.94 8.27
N TYR A 151 14.08 3.33 7.45
CA TYR A 151 13.20 2.22 7.80
C TYR A 151 13.35 1.03 6.83
N PRO A 152 14.51 0.35 6.84
CA PRO A 152 14.82 -0.69 5.85
C PRO A 152 13.87 -1.90 5.91
N HIS A 153 13.23 -2.15 7.06
CA HIS A 153 12.34 -3.27 7.31
C HIS A 153 10.87 -3.00 6.97
N ILE A 154 10.50 -1.76 6.66
CA ILE A 154 9.12 -1.40 6.31
C ILE A 154 8.86 -1.71 4.83
N THR A 155 7.71 -2.29 4.52
CA THR A 155 7.23 -2.40 3.15
C THR A 155 6.59 -1.07 2.74
N ILE A 156 7.14 -0.43 1.71
CA ILE A 156 6.73 0.89 1.26
C ILE A 156 5.78 0.78 0.07
N ILE A 157 4.58 1.33 0.23
CA ILE A 157 3.63 1.61 -0.85
C ILE A 157 3.81 3.08 -1.22
N ALA A 158 4.02 3.42 -2.49
CA ALA A 158 4.30 4.80 -2.89
C ALA A 158 3.54 5.20 -4.17
N GLY A 159 2.82 6.32 -4.13
CA GLY A 159 2.03 6.86 -5.24
C GLY A 159 1.56 8.31 -4.98
N ASN A 160 0.86 8.92 -5.97
CA ASN A 160 0.29 8.31 -7.18
C ASN A 160 1.27 8.35 -8.37
N VAL A 161 1.31 7.26 -9.11
CA VAL A 161 2.11 7.13 -10.33
C VAL A 161 1.24 6.52 -11.44
N VAL A 162 1.54 6.87 -12.69
CA VAL A 162 0.76 6.40 -13.86
C VAL A 162 1.65 5.95 -15.04
N THR A 163 2.97 6.09 -14.95
CA THR A 163 3.88 5.64 -16.03
C THR A 163 4.82 4.54 -15.54
N ALA A 164 5.21 3.68 -16.46
CA ALA A 164 6.15 2.60 -16.19
C ALA A 164 7.50 3.14 -15.70
N GLU A 165 8.00 4.23 -16.30
CA GLU A 165 9.29 4.83 -15.96
C GLU A 165 9.33 5.31 -14.51
N LEU A 166 8.25 5.98 -14.04
CA LEU A 166 8.22 6.46 -12.67
C LEU A 166 8.00 5.32 -11.68
N THR A 167 7.23 4.31 -12.05
CA THR A 167 7.08 3.09 -11.23
C THR A 167 8.43 2.39 -11.06
N GLU A 168 9.22 2.25 -12.13
CA GLU A 168 10.56 1.70 -12.08
C GLU A 168 11.48 2.54 -11.18
N GLU A 169 11.48 3.87 -11.36
CA GLU A 169 12.26 4.79 -10.52
C GLU A 169 11.93 4.65 -9.03
N LEU A 170 10.64 4.57 -8.67
CA LEU A 170 10.22 4.38 -7.29
C LEU A 170 10.71 3.04 -6.70
N ILE A 171 10.65 1.96 -7.48
CA ILE A 171 11.16 0.66 -7.06
C ILE A 171 12.67 0.74 -6.82
N LEU A 172 13.41 1.41 -7.70
CA LEU A 172 14.85 1.63 -7.55
C LEU A 172 15.19 2.50 -6.34
N ARG A 173 14.33 3.47 -6.00
CA ARG A 173 14.45 4.33 -4.81
C ARG A 173 13.99 3.64 -3.51
N GLY A 174 13.44 2.42 -3.58
CA GLY A 174 13.14 1.61 -2.41
C GLY A 174 11.66 1.36 -2.13
N ALA A 175 10.74 1.77 -3.01
CA ALA A 175 9.35 1.35 -2.92
C ALA A 175 9.20 -0.15 -3.24
N ASP A 176 8.27 -0.81 -2.58
CA ASP A 176 7.93 -2.22 -2.81
C ASP A 176 6.67 -2.36 -3.67
N ILE A 177 5.76 -1.39 -3.56
CA ILE A 177 4.46 -1.33 -4.25
C ILE A 177 4.29 0.10 -4.77
N GLY A 178 3.87 0.23 -6.04
CA GLY A 178 3.59 1.50 -6.71
C GLY A 178 2.24 1.53 -7.37
#